data_b5dc42621c367e251f2cdb2e5d359f8e
#
_entry.id   b5dc42621c367e251f2cdb2e5d359f8e
#
_cell.length_a   1.000
_cell.length_b   1.000
_cell.length_c   1.000
_cell.angle_alpha   90.00
_cell.angle_beta   90.00
_cell.angle_gamma   90.00
#
_symmetry.space_group_name_H-M   'P 1'
#
loop_
_entity.id
_entity.type
_entity.pdbx_description
1 polymer ?
#
loop_
_entity_poly.entity_id
_entity_poly.type
_entity_poly.pdbx_seq_one_letter_code
_entity_poly.pdbx_strand_id
1 'polypeptide(L)'
;MHVFAAVFHLRLLSRSLKGKRGIVKSILARARNNFNVAAAEVDLQDVHGEAVLGFVTVSGSRVEARKTLEKLEERLVEERPDVDVVSVDIEEV
;
A
#
# COMPACT_ATOMS: atom_id res chain seq x y z
N MET A 1 -18.26 9.20 -10.87
CA MET A 1 -17.12 8.31 -10.60
C MET A 1 -16.05 9.09 -9.86
N HIS A 2 -15.56 8.53 -8.75
CA HIS A 2 -14.50 9.15 -7.96
C HIS A 2 -13.29 8.22 -7.94
N VAL A 3 -12.12 8.79 -8.15
CA VAL A 3 -10.84 8.05 -8.18
C VAL A 3 -9.93 8.64 -7.11
N PHE A 4 -9.42 7.78 -6.22
CA PHE A 4 -8.47 8.18 -5.20
C PHE A 4 -7.19 7.37 -5.34
N ALA A 5 -6.07 8.02 -5.11
CA ALA A 5 -4.75 7.39 -5.09
C ALA A 5 -4.14 7.53 -3.71
N ALA A 6 -3.39 6.52 -3.30
CA ALA A 6 -2.63 6.55 -2.06
C ALA A 6 -1.18 6.15 -2.34
N VAL A 7 -0.25 6.84 -1.70
CA VAL A 7 1.18 6.49 -1.74
C VAL A 7 1.61 6.18 -0.31
N PHE A 8 2.07 4.96 -0.11
CA PHE A 8 2.53 4.45 1.18
C PHE A 8 4.05 4.35 1.15
N HIS A 9 4.72 5.06 2.04
CA HIS A 9 6.16 4.88 2.24
C HIS A 9 6.35 3.98 3.46
N LEU A 10 7.02 2.85 3.26
CA LEU A 10 7.20 1.81 4.27
C LEU A 10 8.67 1.62 4.59
N ARG A 11 8.96 1.33 5.87
CA ARG A 11 10.27 0.82 6.30
C ARG A 11 10.12 -0.65 6.65
N LEU A 12 11.03 -1.46 6.14
CA LEU A 12 10.97 -2.92 6.24
C LEU A 12 12.17 -3.44 7.03
N LEU A 13 11.96 -4.51 7.80
CA LEU A 13 13.04 -5.22 8.49
C LEU A 13 13.66 -6.28 7.58
N SER A 14 13.96 -5.92 6.35
CA SER A 14 14.57 -6.82 5.38
C SER A 14 16.04 -6.47 5.18
N ARG A 15 16.89 -7.50 5.08
CA ARG A 15 18.33 -7.35 4.86
C ARG A 15 18.75 -7.73 3.45
N SER A 16 17.79 -8.06 2.58
CA SER A 16 18.07 -8.46 1.20
C SER A 16 16.92 -8.04 0.29
N LEU A 17 17.25 -7.86 -1.00
CA LEU A 17 16.21 -7.58 -2.00
C LEU A 17 15.27 -8.76 -2.17
N LYS A 18 15.74 -9.98 -2.04
CA LYS A 18 14.90 -11.18 -2.13
C LYS A 18 13.84 -11.19 -1.00
N GLY A 19 14.26 -10.92 0.23
CA GLY A 19 13.35 -10.83 1.37
C GLY A 19 12.35 -9.70 1.19
N LYS A 20 12.81 -8.54 0.77
CA LYS A 20 11.95 -7.39 0.48
C LYS A 20 10.88 -7.73 -0.56
N ARG A 21 11.28 -8.34 -1.68
CA ARG A 21 10.34 -8.69 -2.76
C ARG A 21 9.22 -9.60 -2.25
N GLY A 22 9.55 -10.54 -1.36
CA GLY A 22 8.54 -11.40 -0.74
C GLY A 22 7.54 -10.63 0.10
N ILE A 23 8.03 -9.70 0.93
CA ILE A 23 7.18 -8.86 1.77
C ILE A 23 6.27 -7.98 0.91
N VAL A 24 6.83 -7.27 -0.06
CA VAL A 24 6.09 -6.38 -0.95
C VAL A 24 5.05 -7.16 -1.75
N LYS A 25 5.44 -8.29 -2.33
CA LYS A 25 4.51 -9.13 -3.10
C LYS A 25 3.33 -9.58 -2.25
N SER A 26 3.58 -9.98 -1.00
CA SER A 26 2.54 -10.39 -0.06
C SER A 26 1.57 -9.24 0.23
N ILE A 27 2.09 -8.05 0.52
CA ILE A 27 1.27 -6.87 0.82
C ILE A 27 0.40 -6.51 -0.39
N LEU A 28 0.98 -6.46 -1.58
CA LEU A 28 0.24 -6.10 -2.80
C LEU A 28 -0.84 -7.13 -3.12
N ALA A 29 -0.53 -8.42 -2.98
CA ALA A 29 -1.50 -9.49 -3.24
C ALA A 29 -2.69 -9.43 -2.27
N ARG A 30 -2.43 -9.22 -0.98
CA ARG A 30 -3.51 -9.10 0.01
C ARG A 30 -4.36 -7.87 -0.23
N ALA A 31 -3.74 -6.75 -0.61
CA ALA A 31 -4.47 -5.53 -0.94
C ALA A 31 -5.43 -5.78 -2.11
N ARG A 32 -4.94 -6.39 -3.19
CA ARG A 32 -5.78 -6.69 -4.35
C ARG A 32 -6.90 -7.67 -4.03
N ASN A 33 -6.64 -8.66 -3.17
CA ASN A 33 -7.62 -9.69 -2.84
C ASN A 33 -8.71 -9.20 -1.89
N ASN A 34 -8.40 -8.25 -1.03
CA ASN A 34 -9.32 -7.82 0.04
C ASN A 34 -9.94 -6.45 -0.20
N PHE A 35 -9.40 -5.67 -1.13
CA PHE A 35 -9.86 -4.32 -1.42
C PHE A 35 -9.99 -4.10 -2.92
N ASN A 36 -10.89 -3.21 -3.31
CA ASN A 36 -11.04 -2.82 -4.71
C ASN A 36 -9.95 -1.82 -5.09
N VAL A 37 -8.72 -2.29 -5.26
CA VAL A 37 -7.59 -1.44 -5.60
C VAL A 37 -6.73 -2.05 -6.69
N ALA A 38 -6.15 -1.17 -7.52
CA ALA A 38 -4.96 -1.49 -8.29
C ALA A 38 -3.76 -1.16 -7.41
N ALA A 39 -2.73 -1.98 -7.42
CA ALA A 39 -1.61 -1.84 -6.50
C ALA A 39 -0.28 -2.17 -7.19
N ALA A 40 0.75 -1.39 -6.87
CA ALA A 40 2.09 -1.62 -7.39
C ALA A 40 3.15 -1.02 -6.47
N GLU A 41 4.36 -1.57 -6.54
CA GLU A 41 5.55 -0.90 -6.00
C GLU A 41 5.95 0.16 -7.02
N VAL A 42 6.05 1.43 -6.59
CA VAL A 42 6.20 2.57 -7.51
C VAL A 42 7.53 3.30 -7.39
N ASP A 43 8.31 3.04 -6.35
CA ASP A 43 9.61 3.66 -6.17
C ASP A 43 10.47 2.81 -5.22
N LEU A 44 11.77 3.11 -5.14
CA LEU A 44 12.74 2.46 -4.27
C LEU A 44 12.84 0.94 -4.47
N GLN A 45 12.59 0.46 -5.69
CA GLN A 45 12.55 -0.97 -5.99
C GLN A 45 13.83 -1.70 -5.61
N ASP A 46 14.99 -1.04 -5.71
CA ASP A 46 16.29 -1.63 -5.43
C ASP A 46 16.82 -1.35 -4.01
N VAL A 47 15.99 -0.77 -3.15
CA VAL A 47 16.33 -0.49 -1.74
C VAL A 47 15.69 -1.55 -0.86
N HIS A 48 16.50 -2.35 -0.14
CA HIS A 48 15.96 -3.48 0.62
C HIS A 48 15.24 -3.11 1.92
N GLY A 49 15.55 -1.97 2.50
CA GLY A 49 14.99 -1.54 3.79
C GLY A 49 13.78 -0.61 3.68
N GLU A 50 13.39 -0.24 2.46
CA GLU A 50 12.28 0.68 2.24
C GLU A 50 11.49 0.28 1.00
N ALA A 51 10.21 0.65 0.99
CA ALA A 51 9.35 0.46 -0.18
C ALA A 51 8.38 1.62 -0.30
N VAL A 52 8.04 1.97 -1.54
CA VAL A 52 6.97 2.93 -1.83
C VAL A 52 5.93 2.20 -2.65
N LEU A 53 4.72 2.08 -2.10
CA LEU A 53 3.62 1.37 -2.73
C LEU A 53 2.54 2.36 -3.15
N GLY A 54 2.02 2.18 -4.37
CA GLY A 54 0.91 2.97 -4.88
C GLY A 54 -0.35 2.13 -4.94
N PHE A 55 -1.47 2.73 -4.53
CA PHE A 55 -2.80 2.11 -4.59
C PHE A 55 -3.79 3.10 -5.21
N VAL A 56 -4.67 2.59 -6.07
CA VAL A 56 -5.72 3.41 -6.69
C VAL A 56 -7.03 2.67 -6.53
N THR A 57 -8.07 3.40 -6.14
CA THR A 57 -9.42 2.85 -6.06
C THR A 57 -10.41 3.75 -6.80
N VAL A 58 -11.51 3.17 -7.23
CA VAL A 58 -12.60 3.87 -7.89
C VAL A 58 -13.92 3.51 -7.20
N SER A 59 -14.80 4.48 -7.07
CA SER A 59 -16.13 4.26 -6.49
C SER A 59 -17.13 5.27 -7.03
N GLY A 60 -18.40 4.94 -6.98
CA GLY A 60 -19.50 5.88 -7.21
C GLY A 60 -19.69 6.85 -6.03
N SER A 61 -19.07 6.57 -4.87
CA SER A 61 -19.12 7.41 -3.68
C SER A 61 -17.72 7.89 -3.33
N ARG A 62 -17.55 9.20 -3.24
CA ARG A 62 -16.29 9.83 -2.86
C ARG A 62 -15.85 9.39 -1.45
N VAL A 63 -16.80 9.34 -0.52
CA VAL A 63 -16.54 8.92 0.86
C VAL A 63 -16.07 7.47 0.91
N GLU A 64 -16.74 6.59 0.16
CA GLU A 64 -16.37 5.17 0.14
C GLU A 64 -14.99 4.94 -0.51
N ALA A 65 -14.66 5.70 -1.55
CA ALA A 65 -13.35 5.60 -2.18
C ALA A 65 -12.24 5.92 -1.18
N ARG A 66 -12.36 7.03 -0.45
CA ARG A 66 -11.39 7.40 0.58
C ARG A 66 -11.33 6.35 1.70
N LYS A 67 -12.48 5.89 2.16
CA LYS A 67 -12.54 4.86 3.22
C LYS A 67 -11.85 3.57 2.84
N THR A 68 -11.94 3.17 1.58
CA THR A 68 -11.24 1.97 1.09
C THR A 68 -9.74 2.07 1.36
N LEU A 69 -9.13 3.20 1.04
CA LEU A 69 -7.70 3.41 1.24
C LEU A 69 -7.34 3.56 2.71
N GLU A 70 -8.19 4.21 3.51
CA GLU A 70 -7.98 4.33 4.95
C GLU A 70 -8.04 2.96 5.65
N LYS A 71 -8.98 2.11 5.27
CA LYS A 71 -9.09 0.74 5.79
C LYS A 71 -7.93 -0.12 5.37
N LEU A 72 -7.41 0.08 4.16
CA LEU A 72 -6.22 -0.61 3.69
C LEU A 72 -5.02 -0.30 4.58
N GLU A 73 -4.83 0.96 4.94
CA GLU A 73 -3.77 1.37 5.86
C GLU A 73 -3.93 0.71 7.23
N GLU A 74 -5.14 0.76 7.81
CA GLU A 74 -5.43 0.13 9.10
C GLU A 74 -5.11 -1.37 9.08
N ARG A 75 -5.52 -2.05 8.02
CA ARG A 75 -5.31 -3.48 7.85
C ARG A 75 -3.83 -3.82 7.75
N LEU A 76 -3.08 -3.02 7.01
CA LEU A 76 -1.64 -3.20 6.85
C LEU A 76 -0.93 -3.09 8.21
N VAL A 77 -1.25 -2.07 9.00
CA VAL A 77 -0.66 -1.87 10.33
C VAL A 77 -0.97 -3.05 11.25
N GLU A 78 -2.20 -3.56 11.21
CA GLU A 78 -2.63 -4.68 12.05
C GLU A 78 -1.96 -6.00 11.66
N GLU A 79 -1.85 -6.28 10.37
CA GLU A 79 -1.42 -7.58 9.86
C GLU A 79 0.09 -7.70 9.67
N ARG A 80 0.81 -6.57 9.60
CA ARG A 80 2.25 -6.56 9.33
C ARG A 80 3.00 -5.74 10.37
N PRO A 81 3.19 -6.29 11.59
CA PRO A 81 3.99 -5.61 12.61
C PRO A 81 5.47 -5.51 12.24
N ASP A 82 5.92 -6.26 11.23
CA ASP A 82 7.27 -6.21 10.69
C ASP A 82 7.49 -5.04 9.71
N VAL A 83 6.45 -4.23 9.47
CA VAL A 83 6.50 -3.11 8.55
C VAL A 83 6.11 -1.83 9.29
N ASP A 84 6.95 -0.80 9.18
CA ASP A 84 6.64 0.53 9.70
C ASP A 84 6.07 1.39 8.56
N VAL A 85 4.89 1.96 8.77
CA VAL A 85 4.32 2.93 7.84
C VAL A 85 4.88 4.30 8.18
N VAL A 86 5.78 4.79 7.33
CA VAL A 86 6.45 6.08 7.53
C VAL A 86 5.53 7.24 7.17
N SER A 87 4.83 7.12 6.05
CA SER A 87 3.86 8.12 5.61
C SER A 87 2.83 7.50 4.68
N VAL A 88 1.64 8.10 4.67
CA VAL A 88 0.56 7.78 3.75
C VAL A 88 -0.03 9.07 3.23
N ASP A 89 -0.06 9.23 1.91
CA ASP A 89 -0.69 10.35 1.25
C ASP A 89 -1.87 9.83 0.44
N ILE A 90 -3.07 10.34 0.72
CA ILE A 90 -4.30 9.97 0.01
C ILE A 90 -4.84 11.21 -0.68
N GLU A 91 -5.04 11.12 -1.99
CA GLU A 91 -5.52 12.24 -2.81
C GLU A 91 -6.61 11.79 -3.77
N GLU A 92 -7.55 12.67 -4.01
CA GLU A 92 -8.50 12.49 -5.11
C GLU A 92 -7.80 12.88 -6.42
N VAL A 93 -7.90 12.01 -7.40
CA VAL A 93 -7.29 12.20 -8.71
C VAL A 93 -8.22 12.97 -9.64
#